data_2560719aa4058557f2f29f3ff8c6c31f
#
_entry.id   2560719aa4058557f2f29f3ff8c6c31f
#
_cell.length_a   1.000
_cell.length_b   1.000
_cell.length_c   1.000
_cell.angle_alpha   90.00
_cell.angle_beta   90.00
_cell.angle_gamma   90.00
#
_symmetry.space_group_name_H-M   'P 1'
#
loop_
_entity.id
_entity.type
_entity.pdbx_description
1 polymer ?
#
loop_
_entity_poly.entity_id
_entity_poly.type
_entity_poly.pdbx_seq_one_letter_code
_entity_poly.pdbx_strand_id
1 'polypeptide(L)'
;MCCQCYNNFKKSAVKLEKLNGIGITTGWHINDITGKRIQHYQILGYAPTRSEALQILARYNNYPINGETLKLTFREIYLRWSEEKFPTISHSNIKGYRAAFATCENIADMPFHNLRLNDLQQVIDHCGKNYPTLKKIRVLFNQLYSYAMKHEIVSKDYSAYVNISKYKDRNPNKNIRSCFSTSEIALLWKHKNDPYCQTVLMLLYNGVRVSELLDLKKENVHLSEQYFDVIDSKTENGIRKVPIADKVLPFYQRWLHDCSDCEYLIHTLDSQHFTYYMYYHNVFQPLMFRLHIDHTPHCCRHTTISLLAEAHVDQTTIKKIVGHSGAMSLTERIYTHLDVPALVEAINQI
;
A
#
# COMPACT_ATOMS: atom_id res chain seq x y z
N MET A 1 -44.21 -6.80 -15.37
CA MET A 1 -44.20 -7.85 -14.31
C MET A 1 -44.60 -9.18 -14.97
N CYS A 2 -43.68 -10.14 -14.95
CA CYS A 2 -43.95 -11.44 -15.55
C CYS A 2 -45.02 -12.19 -14.71
N CYS A 3 -46.14 -12.65 -15.34
CA CYS A 3 -47.17 -13.45 -14.67
C CYS A 3 -46.65 -14.68 -13.93
N GLN A 4 -45.49 -15.19 -14.31
CA GLN A 4 -44.84 -16.31 -13.65
C GLN A 4 -44.37 -15.99 -12.22
N CYS A 5 -43.90 -14.77 -11.96
CA CYS A 5 -43.47 -14.35 -10.62
C CYS A 5 -44.64 -14.23 -9.65
N TYR A 6 -45.83 -13.78 -10.15
CA TYR A 6 -47.03 -13.66 -9.33
C TYR A 6 -47.65 -15.02 -8.98
N ASN A 7 -47.59 -15.98 -9.93
CA ASN A 7 -48.10 -17.32 -9.70
C ASN A 7 -47.15 -18.15 -8.79
N ASN A 8 -45.84 -17.89 -8.84
CA ASN A 8 -44.88 -18.53 -7.94
C ASN A 8 -45.05 -18.06 -6.50
N PHE A 9 -45.44 -16.80 -6.27
CA PHE A 9 -45.74 -16.28 -4.93
C PHE A 9 -46.94 -17.01 -4.26
N LYS A 10 -47.97 -17.39 -5.03
CA LYS A 10 -49.10 -18.18 -4.49
C LYS A 10 -48.77 -19.63 -4.18
N LYS A 11 -47.75 -20.19 -4.86
CA LYS A 11 -47.36 -21.61 -4.70
C LYS A 11 -46.20 -21.82 -3.69
N SER A 12 -45.50 -20.75 -3.33
CA SER A 12 -44.26 -20.83 -2.50
C SER A 12 -44.46 -20.58 -1.01
N ALA A 13 -45.70 -20.35 -0.57
CA ALA A 13 -45.99 -20.20 0.87
C ALA A 13 -45.94 -21.58 1.57
N VAL A 14 -44.75 -22.04 1.92
CA VAL A 14 -44.59 -23.13 2.86
C VAL A 14 -44.94 -22.58 4.25
N LYS A 15 -46.07 -23.04 4.80
CA LYS A 15 -46.46 -22.77 6.19
C LYS A 15 -45.37 -23.38 7.13
N LEU A 16 -44.45 -22.58 7.53
CA LEU A 16 -43.75 -22.76 8.78
C LEU A 16 -44.50 -21.90 9.81
N GLU A 17 -44.92 -22.50 10.89
CA GLU A 17 -45.73 -21.83 11.90
C GLU A 17 -45.07 -20.52 12.33
N LYS A 18 -45.77 -19.39 12.08
CA LYS A 18 -45.49 -18.01 12.51
C LYS A 18 -44.56 -17.13 11.66
N LEU A 19 -43.87 -17.61 10.63
CA LEU A 19 -43.12 -16.72 9.74
C LEU A 19 -43.39 -17.11 8.27
N ASN A 20 -43.80 -16.15 7.43
CA ASN A 20 -43.97 -16.36 5.98
C ASN A 20 -42.59 -16.35 5.29
N GLY A 21 -42.13 -17.52 4.88
CA GLY A 21 -40.92 -17.65 4.06
C GLY A 21 -41.21 -17.23 2.62
N ILE A 22 -40.29 -16.46 2.04
CA ILE A 22 -40.34 -16.04 0.64
C ILE A 22 -39.30 -16.83 -0.09
N GLY A 23 -39.70 -17.62 -1.07
CA GLY A 23 -38.83 -18.45 -1.89
C GLY A 23 -39.14 -18.31 -3.36
N ILE A 24 -38.18 -18.60 -4.19
CA ILE A 24 -38.30 -18.74 -5.64
C ILE A 24 -37.98 -20.16 -6.04
N THR A 25 -38.61 -20.64 -7.08
CA THR A 25 -38.27 -21.92 -7.69
C THR A 25 -37.01 -21.75 -8.54
N THR A 26 -35.97 -22.54 -8.24
CA THR A 26 -34.69 -22.47 -8.96
C THR A 26 -34.53 -23.61 -9.99
N GLY A 27 -35.37 -24.64 -9.90
CA GLY A 27 -35.34 -25.76 -10.84
C GLY A 27 -36.17 -26.94 -10.39
N TRP A 28 -36.08 -28.00 -11.16
CA TRP A 28 -36.76 -29.26 -10.93
C TRP A 28 -35.78 -30.42 -11.20
N HIS A 29 -35.82 -31.48 -10.41
CA HIS A 29 -35.21 -32.74 -10.76
C HIS A 29 -36.19 -33.89 -10.55
N ILE A 30 -35.96 -35.00 -11.21
CA ILE A 30 -36.72 -36.23 -11.01
C ILE A 30 -35.96 -37.07 -9.99
N ASN A 31 -36.62 -37.47 -8.94
CA ASN A 31 -36.05 -38.39 -7.96
C ASN A 31 -35.91 -39.78 -8.60
N ASP A 32 -34.73 -40.27 -8.74
CA ASP A 32 -34.40 -41.54 -9.45
C ASP A 32 -35.01 -42.76 -8.80
N ILE A 33 -35.36 -42.71 -7.50
CA ILE A 33 -35.97 -43.81 -6.75
C ILE A 33 -37.49 -43.82 -6.87
N THR A 34 -38.11 -42.65 -6.85
CA THR A 34 -39.58 -42.52 -6.77
C THR A 34 -40.22 -42.07 -8.05
N GLY A 35 -39.47 -41.65 -9.08
CA GLY A 35 -39.95 -41.06 -10.33
C GLY A 35 -40.68 -39.72 -10.16
N LYS A 36 -40.75 -39.14 -8.97
CA LYS A 36 -41.49 -37.89 -8.71
C LYS A 36 -40.63 -36.69 -9.01
N ARG A 37 -41.26 -35.65 -9.59
CA ARG A 37 -40.67 -34.31 -9.76
C ARG A 37 -40.52 -33.66 -8.40
N ILE A 38 -39.26 -33.29 -8.04
CA ILE A 38 -38.95 -32.52 -6.86
C ILE A 38 -38.59 -31.11 -7.30
N GLN A 39 -39.24 -30.14 -6.67
CA GLN A 39 -39.01 -28.71 -6.91
C GLN A 39 -37.93 -28.18 -5.98
N HIS A 40 -36.92 -27.50 -6.54
CA HIS A 40 -35.91 -26.79 -5.77
C HIS A 40 -36.37 -25.37 -5.49
N TYR A 41 -36.21 -24.96 -4.24
CA TYR A 41 -36.55 -23.62 -3.79
C TYR A 41 -35.30 -22.93 -3.21
N GLN A 42 -35.15 -21.68 -3.54
CA GLN A 42 -34.24 -20.78 -2.84
C GLN A 42 -35.07 -19.88 -1.93
N ILE A 43 -34.81 -19.91 -0.62
CA ILE A 43 -35.45 -19.01 0.34
C ILE A 43 -34.74 -17.67 0.25
N LEU A 44 -35.47 -16.61 -0.06
CA LEU A 44 -34.96 -15.24 -0.17
C LEU A 44 -35.00 -14.48 1.17
N GLY A 45 -35.88 -14.90 2.09
CA GLY A 45 -36.04 -14.29 3.40
C GLY A 45 -37.38 -14.64 4.03
N TYR A 46 -37.61 -14.07 5.20
CA TYR A 46 -38.87 -14.20 5.97
C TYR A 46 -39.42 -12.81 6.23
N ALA A 47 -40.73 -12.65 6.08
CA ALA A 47 -41.39 -11.39 6.34
C ALA A 47 -42.71 -11.61 7.08
N PRO A 48 -43.03 -10.78 8.08
CA PRO A 48 -44.29 -10.84 8.82
C PRO A 48 -45.49 -10.37 7.99
N THR A 49 -45.28 -9.51 6.99
CA THR A 49 -46.32 -8.96 6.16
C THR A 49 -46.09 -9.25 4.67
N ARG A 50 -47.20 -9.26 3.92
CA ARG A 50 -47.16 -9.41 2.45
C ARG A 50 -46.43 -8.26 1.76
N SER A 51 -46.52 -7.05 2.31
CA SER A 51 -45.83 -5.88 1.75
C SER A 51 -44.30 -6.03 1.83
N GLU A 52 -43.81 -6.44 2.97
CA GLU A 52 -42.37 -6.72 3.15
C GLU A 52 -41.90 -7.90 2.30
N ALA A 53 -42.71 -8.95 2.16
CA ALA A 53 -42.46 -10.06 1.28
C ALA A 53 -42.27 -9.61 -0.19
N LEU A 54 -43.14 -8.72 -0.67
CA LEU A 54 -43.05 -8.15 -2.01
C LEU A 54 -41.83 -7.27 -2.19
N GLN A 55 -41.40 -6.54 -1.15
CA GLN A 55 -40.14 -5.78 -1.16
C GLN A 55 -38.90 -6.67 -1.26
N ILE A 56 -38.87 -7.80 -0.57
CA ILE A 56 -37.79 -8.79 -0.67
C ILE A 56 -37.75 -9.37 -2.09
N LEU A 57 -38.91 -9.75 -2.65
CA LEU A 57 -38.99 -10.26 -4.02
C LEU A 57 -38.61 -9.22 -5.07
N ALA A 58 -39.01 -7.96 -4.89
CA ALA A 58 -38.66 -6.86 -5.79
C ALA A 58 -37.12 -6.57 -5.74
N ARG A 59 -36.52 -6.62 -4.56
CA ARG A 59 -35.06 -6.52 -4.43
C ARG A 59 -34.36 -7.65 -5.17
N TYR A 60 -34.84 -8.86 -5.05
CA TYR A 60 -34.27 -10.01 -5.78
C TYR A 60 -34.41 -9.88 -7.29
N ASN A 61 -35.57 -9.46 -7.79
CA ASN A 61 -35.82 -9.28 -9.22
C ASN A 61 -35.01 -8.15 -9.84
N ASN A 62 -34.74 -7.09 -9.08
CA ASN A 62 -33.90 -5.98 -9.54
C ASN A 62 -32.38 -6.32 -9.47
N TYR A 63 -32.03 -7.23 -8.59
CA TYR A 63 -30.65 -7.68 -8.38
C TYR A 63 -30.69 -9.20 -8.10
N PRO A 64 -30.77 -10.05 -9.15
CA PRO A 64 -30.77 -11.51 -8.98
C PRO A 64 -29.41 -11.94 -8.42
N ILE A 65 -29.36 -12.12 -7.11
CA ILE A 65 -28.18 -12.60 -6.42
C ILE A 65 -28.12 -14.11 -6.59
N ASN A 66 -27.04 -14.64 -7.16
CA ASN A 66 -26.81 -16.06 -7.23
C ASN A 66 -26.73 -16.63 -5.79
N GLY A 67 -27.49 -17.70 -5.48
CA GLY A 67 -27.55 -18.29 -4.13
C GLY A 67 -26.19 -18.72 -3.57
N GLU A 68 -25.22 -19.02 -4.42
CA GLU A 68 -23.85 -19.32 -4.02
C GLU A 68 -23.07 -18.08 -3.57
N THR A 69 -23.30 -16.92 -4.22
CA THR A 69 -22.63 -15.68 -3.83
C THR A 69 -23.11 -15.15 -2.48
N LEU A 70 -24.34 -15.48 -2.08
CA LEU A 70 -24.89 -15.13 -0.77
C LEU A 70 -24.15 -15.80 0.41
N LYS A 71 -23.50 -16.94 0.16
CA LYS A 71 -22.79 -17.70 1.19
C LYS A 71 -21.34 -17.23 1.37
N LEU A 72 -20.81 -16.45 0.41
CA LEU A 72 -19.42 -16.01 0.44
C LEU A 72 -19.15 -15.16 1.69
N THR A 73 -18.20 -15.62 2.50
CA THR A 73 -17.76 -14.93 3.71
C THR A 73 -16.79 -13.80 3.40
N PHE A 74 -16.55 -12.91 4.36
CA PHE A 74 -15.53 -11.87 4.25
C PHE A 74 -14.15 -12.48 3.95
N ARG A 75 -13.83 -13.62 4.56
CA ARG A 75 -12.60 -14.40 4.32
C ARG A 75 -12.51 -14.88 2.88
N GLU A 76 -13.56 -15.49 2.35
CA GLU A 76 -13.56 -16.00 0.97
C GLU A 76 -13.46 -14.87 -0.07
N ILE A 77 -14.11 -13.74 0.17
CA ILE A 77 -13.93 -12.54 -0.67
C ILE A 77 -12.49 -12.03 -0.61
N TYR A 78 -11.89 -11.97 0.58
CA TYR A 78 -10.49 -11.59 0.74
C TYR A 78 -9.55 -12.55 -0.02
N LEU A 79 -9.76 -13.85 0.05
CA LEU A 79 -8.93 -14.83 -0.63
C LEU A 79 -9.03 -14.66 -2.15
N ARG A 80 -10.24 -14.64 -2.72
CA ARG A 80 -10.45 -14.42 -4.16
C ARG A 80 -9.85 -13.09 -4.64
N TRP A 81 -10.10 -12.01 -3.92
CA TRP A 81 -9.51 -10.71 -4.22
C TRP A 81 -7.96 -10.75 -4.15
N SER A 82 -7.42 -11.45 -3.16
CA SER A 82 -5.96 -11.52 -2.97
C SER A 82 -5.27 -12.30 -4.08
N GLU A 83 -5.89 -13.38 -4.61
CA GLU A 83 -5.37 -14.14 -5.75
C GLU A 83 -5.21 -13.26 -7.00
N GLU A 84 -6.17 -12.37 -7.26
CA GLU A 84 -6.09 -11.43 -8.39
C GLU A 84 -5.12 -10.26 -8.11
N LYS A 85 -5.13 -9.74 -6.88
CA LYS A 85 -4.43 -8.49 -6.54
C LYS A 85 -2.95 -8.68 -6.22
N PHE A 86 -2.57 -9.73 -5.49
CA PHE A 86 -1.21 -9.88 -4.98
C PHE A 86 -0.14 -10.01 -6.06
N PRO A 87 -0.38 -10.65 -7.22
CA PRO A 87 0.60 -10.66 -8.31
C PRO A 87 0.91 -9.28 -8.90
N THR A 88 0.02 -8.28 -8.70
CA THR A 88 0.14 -6.94 -9.28
C THR A 88 0.76 -5.90 -8.35
N ILE A 89 1.12 -6.28 -7.12
CA ILE A 89 1.57 -5.33 -6.09
C ILE A 89 2.86 -5.79 -5.40
N SER A 90 3.57 -4.85 -4.79
CA SER A 90 4.82 -5.14 -4.08
C SER A 90 4.59 -6.01 -2.83
N HIS A 91 5.61 -6.81 -2.48
CA HIS A 91 5.61 -7.66 -1.29
C HIS A 91 5.30 -6.88 0.02
N SER A 92 5.76 -5.63 0.13
CA SER A 92 5.44 -4.75 1.27
C SER A 92 3.94 -4.44 1.38
N ASN A 93 3.25 -4.23 0.23
CA ASN A 93 1.81 -4.03 0.21
C ASN A 93 1.07 -5.32 0.59
N ILE A 94 1.53 -6.49 0.11
CA ILE A 94 0.98 -7.79 0.49
C ILE A 94 1.05 -7.99 2.01
N LYS A 95 2.21 -7.73 2.63
CA LYS A 95 2.36 -7.77 4.10
C LYS A 95 1.37 -6.82 4.80
N GLY A 96 1.20 -5.62 4.25
CA GLY A 96 0.25 -4.63 4.77
C GLY A 96 -1.21 -5.11 4.72
N TYR A 97 -1.65 -5.71 3.62
CA TYR A 97 -3.00 -6.25 3.48
C TYR A 97 -3.23 -7.48 4.37
N ARG A 98 -2.26 -8.40 4.47
CA ARG A 98 -2.33 -9.54 5.39
C ARG A 98 -2.47 -9.08 6.84
N ALA A 99 -1.69 -8.09 7.26
CA ALA A 99 -1.78 -7.52 8.61
C ALA A 99 -3.13 -6.81 8.86
N ALA A 100 -3.68 -6.12 7.85
CA ALA A 100 -5.00 -5.50 7.95
C ALA A 100 -6.10 -6.57 8.05
N PHE A 101 -6.04 -7.64 7.25
CA PHE A 101 -7.00 -8.75 7.30
C PHE A 101 -6.98 -9.46 8.64
N ALA A 102 -5.80 -9.72 9.22
CA ALA A 102 -5.67 -10.35 10.54
C ALA A 102 -6.37 -9.56 11.66
N THR A 103 -6.62 -8.25 11.49
CA THR A 103 -7.42 -7.47 12.46
C THR A 103 -8.92 -7.57 12.24
N CYS A 104 -9.37 -8.25 11.17
CA CYS A 104 -10.78 -8.41 10.82
C CYS A 104 -11.34 -9.79 11.20
N GLU A 105 -10.65 -10.53 12.07
CA GLU A 105 -11.00 -11.93 12.41
C GLU A 105 -12.43 -12.09 12.93
N ASN A 106 -12.92 -11.10 13.67
CA ASN A 106 -14.29 -11.09 14.24
C ASN A 106 -15.40 -11.03 13.18
N ILE A 107 -15.11 -10.62 11.96
CA ILE A 107 -16.06 -10.59 10.84
C ILE A 107 -15.66 -11.55 9.71
N ALA A 108 -14.55 -12.27 9.85
CA ALA A 108 -13.97 -13.06 8.78
C ALA A 108 -14.93 -14.13 8.22
N ASP A 109 -15.69 -14.79 9.08
CA ASP A 109 -16.60 -15.87 8.70
C ASP A 109 -18.06 -15.41 8.55
N MET A 110 -18.30 -14.09 8.64
CA MET A 110 -19.63 -13.53 8.34
C MET A 110 -19.87 -13.50 6.83
N PRO A 111 -21.10 -13.84 6.36
CA PRO A 111 -21.46 -13.68 4.96
C PRO A 111 -21.31 -12.22 4.53
N PHE A 112 -20.56 -11.98 3.45
CA PHE A 112 -20.16 -10.63 3.03
C PHE A 112 -21.35 -9.71 2.73
N HIS A 113 -22.41 -10.26 2.14
CA HIS A 113 -23.63 -9.51 1.84
C HIS A 113 -24.40 -9.06 3.10
N ASN A 114 -24.19 -9.72 4.24
CA ASN A 114 -24.81 -9.38 5.52
C ASN A 114 -24.06 -8.28 6.27
N LEU A 115 -22.81 -8.03 5.92
CA LEU A 115 -22.03 -6.97 6.58
C LEU A 115 -22.65 -5.60 6.38
N ARG A 116 -22.68 -4.83 7.44
CA ARG A 116 -23.19 -3.46 7.47
C ARG A 116 -22.10 -2.52 7.98
N LEU A 117 -22.35 -1.23 7.86
CA LEU A 117 -21.42 -0.20 8.34
C LEU A 117 -21.02 -0.43 9.81
N ASN A 118 -21.96 -0.84 10.66
CA ASN A 118 -21.70 -1.05 12.08
C ASN A 118 -20.66 -2.16 12.31
N ASP A 119 -20.70 -3.24 11.55
CA ASP A 119 -19.75 -4.36 11.69
C ASP A 119 -18.34 -3.91 11.31
N LEU A 120 -18.19 -3.18 10.20
CA LEU A 120 -16.92 -2.63 9.75
C LEU A 120 -16.38 -1.57 10.73
N GLN A 121 -17.27 -0.73 11.27
CA GLN A 121 -16.91 0.31 12.21
C GLN A 121 -16.47 -0.30 13.54
N GLN A 122 -17.09 -1.39 14.01
CA GLN A 122 -16.68 -2.11 15.22
C GLN A 122 -15.25 -2.67 15.10
N VAL A 123 -14.85 -3.19 13.91
CA VAL A 123 -13.44 -3.60 13.70
C VAL A 123 -12.51 -2.42 13.95
N ILE A 124 -12.81 -1.26 13.38
CA ILE A 124 -12.00 -0.04 13.56
C ILE A 124 -11.96 0.38 15.02
N ASP A 125 -13.12 0.36 15.69
CA ASP A 125 -13.29 0.93 17.03
C ASP A 125 -12.61 0.06 18.11
N HIS A 126 -12.58 -1.27 17.93
CA HIS A 126 -12.10 -2.21 18.94
C HIS A 126 -10.69 -2.80 18.66
N CYS A 127 -10.12 -2.61 17.45
CA CYS A 127 -8.81 -3.21 17.15
C CYS A 127 -7.62 -2.58 17.90
N GLY A 128 -7.79 -1.47 18.60
CA GLY A 128 -6.73 -0.82 19.40
C GLY A 128 -5.55 -0.26 18.60
N LYS A 129 -5.64 -0.23 17.27
CA LYS A 129 -4.54 0.18 16.40
C LYS A 129 -4.41 1.70 16.26
N ASN A 130 -3.22 2.16 15.89
CA ASN A 130 -2.93 3.56 15.61
C ASN A 130 -3.56 4.02 14.28
N TYR A 131 -3.68 5.34 14.11
CA TYR A 131 -4.33 5.94 12.94
C TYR A 131 -3.75 5.51 11.57
N PRO A 132 -2.41 5.41 11.35
CA PRO A 132 -1.86 4.86 10.11
C PRO A 132 -2.30 3.43 9.81
N THR A 133 -2.42 2.58 10.82
CA THR A 133 -2.90 1.20 10.67
C THR A 133 -4.41 1.17 10.36
N LEU A 134 -5.21 2.00 11.04
CA LEU A 134 -6.64 2.15 10.74
C LEU A 134 -6.89 2.59 9.30
N LYS A 135 -6.04 3.49 8.75
CA LYS A 135 -6.09 3.83 7.32
C LYS A 135 -5.91 2.60 6.42
N LYS A 136 -4.96 1.71 6.75
CA LYS A 136 -4.72 0.48 5.97
C LYS A 136 -5.90 -0.48 6.03
N ILE A 137 -6.54 -0.64 7.20
CA ILE A 137 -7.75 -1.46 7.36
C ILE A 137 -8.89 -0.87 6.51
N ARG A 138 -9.11 0.44 6.55
CA ARG A 138 -10.11 1.11 5.71
C ARG A 138 -9.83 0.93 4.22
N VAL A 139 -8.57 1.01 3.81
CA VAL A 139 -8.18 0.74 2.42
C VAL A 139 -8.50 -0.70 2.04
N LEU A 140 -8.26 -1.69 2.92
CA LEU A 140 -8.66 -3.08 2.67
C LEU A 140 -10.17 -3.19 2.48
N PHE A 141 -10.99 -2.60 3.35
CA PHE A 141 -12.44 -2.59 3.19
C PHE A 141 -12.87 -2.02 1.83
N ASN A 142 -12.33 -0.86 1.45
CA ASN A 142 -12.64 -0.23 0.16
C ASN A 142 -12.27 -1.16 -1.02
N GLN A 143 -11.12 -1.86 -0.96
CA GLN A 143 -10.69 -2.79 -2.00
C GLN A 143 -11.64 -4.00 -2.10
N LEU A 144 -12.04 -4.59 -0.95
CA LEU A 144 -12.93 -5.75 -0.94
C LEU A 144 -14.35 -5.38 -1.38
N TYR A 145 -14.88 -4.22 -0.98
CA TYR A 145 -16.18 -3.75 -1.46
C TYR A 145 -16.15 -3.40 -2.94
N SER A 146 -15.09 -2.76 -3.44
CA SER A 146 -14.91 -2.52 -4.87
C SER A 146 -14.88 -3.82 -5.67
N TYR A 147 -14.18 -4.85 -5.16
CA TYR A 147 -14.18 -6.19 -5.74
C TYR A 147 -15.57 -6.81 -5.73
N ALA A 148 -16.25 -6.81 -4.58
CA ALA A 148 -17.57 -7.41 -4.41
C ALA A 148 -18.64 -6.71 -5.26
N MET A 149 -18.54 -5.39 -5.44
CA MET A 149 -19.41 -4.62 -6.34
C MET A 149 -19.17 -5.00 -7.81
N LYS A 150 -17.89 -5.08 -8.23
CA LYS A 150 -17.49 -5.48 -9.59
C LYS A 150 -18.02 -6.86 -9.96
N HIS A 151 -18.06 -7.78 -8.99
CA HIS A 151 -18.54 -9.15 -9.17
C HIS A 151 -20.01 -9.35 -8.76
N GLU A 152 -20.76 -8.27 -8.60
CA GLU A 152 -22.21 -8.26 -8.31
C GLU A 152 -22.58 -9.05 -7.03
N ILE A 153 -21.65 -9.21 -6.09
CA ILE A 153 -21.85 -9.90 -4.80
C ILE A 153 -22.65 -9.03 -3.84
N VAL A 154 -22.45 -7.71 -3.92
CA VAL A 154 -23.18 -6.70 -3.15
C VAL A 154 -23.58 -5.52 -4.06
N SER A 155 -24.69 -4.87 -3.73
CA SER A 155 -25.20 -3.71 -4.46
C SER A 155 -24.88 -2.37 -3.79
N LYS A 156 -24.30 -2.39 -2.58
CA LYS A 156 -24.00 -1.18 -1.82
C LYS A 156 -22.64 -1.29 -1.14
N ASP A 157 -21.85 -0.24 -1.27
CA ASP A 157 -20.57 -0.10 -0.59
C ASP A 157 -20.75 0.58 0.77
N TYR A 158 -20.57 -0.19 1.84
CA TYR A 158 -20.57 0.32 3.21
C TYR A 158 -19.19 0.81 3.67
N SER A 159 -18.11 0.41 3.01
CA SER A 159 -16.75 0.79 3.38
C SER A 159 -16.48 2.29 3.23
N ALA A 160 -17.15 2.93 2.27
CA ALA A 160 -17.06 4.37 2.01
C ALA A 160 -17.44 5.22 3.25
N TYR A 161 -18.34 4.71 4.09
CA TYR A 161 -18.86 5.40 5.27
C TYR A 161 -18.05 5.13 6.55
N VAL A 162 -17.05 4.23 6.50
CA VAL A 162 -16.21 3.92 7.67
C VAL A 162 -15.43 5.15 8.11
N ASN A 163 -15.65 5.57 9.34
CA ASN A 163 -15.05 6.78 9.90
C ASN A 163 -13.89 6.45 10.84
N ILE A 164 -12.70 6.96 10.51
CA ILE A 164 -11.49 6.84 11.33
C ILE A 164 -11.04 8.19 11.90
N SER A 165 -11.78 9.29 11.63
CA SER A 165 -11.32 10.66 11.94
C SER A 165 -11.14 10.90 13.44
N LYS A 166 -11.96 10.27 14.29
CA LYS A 166 -11.87 10.37 15.75
C LYS A 166 -10.57 9.80 16.34
N TYR A 167 -9.79 9.06 15.52
CA TYR A 167 -8.54 8.44 15.94
C TYR A 167 -7.29 9.15 15.41
N LYS A 168 -7.42 10.34 14.81
CA LYS A 168 -6.27 11.10 14.26
C LYS A 168 -5.15 11.29 15.27
N ASP A 169 -5.48 11.47 16.53
CA ASP A 169 -4.52 11.71 17.60
C ASP A 169 -3.84 10.43 18.12
N ARG A 170 -4.36 9.25 17.74
CA ARG A 170 -3.70 7.95 18.02
C ARG A 170 -2.54 7.72 17.05
N ASN A 171 -1.60 8.64 17.00
CA ASN A 171 -0.39 8.51 16.21
C ASN A 171 0.83 8.80 17.11
N PRO A 172 1.26 7.83 17.96
CA PRO A 172 2.39 7.99 18.85
C PRO A 172 3.71 8.22 18.08
N ASN A 173 3.75 7.81 16.82
CA ASN A 173 4.87 8.02 15.90
C ASN A 173 4.59 9.18 14.93
N LYS A 174 3.89 10.22 15.35
CA LYS A 174 3.92 11.50 14.65
C LYS A 174 5.33 12.07 14.85
N ASN A 175 6.34 11.29 14.47
CA ASN A 175 7.69 11.77 14.36
C ASN A 175 7.62 12.97 13.44
N ILE A 176 7.80 14.14 14.01
CA ILE A 176 8.25 15.30 13.27
C ILE A 176 9.52 14.77 12.64
N ARG A 177 9.48 14.45 11.34
CA ARG A 177 10.65 14.01 10.60
C ARG A 177 11.56 15.21 10.56
N SER A 178 12.43 15.32 11.57
CA SER A 178 13.39 16.40 11.69
C SER A 178 14.50 16.18 10.66
N CYS A 179 14.96 17.26 10.06
CA CYS A 179 16.18 17.25 9.28
C CYS A 179 17.39 17.12 10.23
N PHE A 180 18.49 16.60 9.73
CA PHE A 180 19.76 16.69 10.43
C PHE A 180 20.13 18.17 10.64
N SER A 181 20.50 18.51 11.84
CA SER A 181 21.03 19.84 12.17
C SER A 181 22.44 20.04 11.62
N THR A 182 22.88 21.27 11.48
CA THR A 182 24.26 21.59 11.06
C THR A 182 25.30 20.98 11.98
N SER A 183 25.04 20.90 13.30
CA SER A 183 25.95 20.25 14.27
C SER A 183 26.04 18.73 14.10
N GLU A 184 24.92 18.07 13.78
CA GLU A 184 24.89 16.62 13.51
C GLU A 184 25.59 16.30 12.19
N ILE A 185 25.40 17.12 11.16
CA ILE A 185 26.13 16.98 9.88
C ILE A 185 27.64 17.16 10.12
N ALA A 186 28.05 18.20 10.88
CA ALA A 186 29.44 18.40 11.23
C ALA A 186 30.04 17.24 12.03
N LEU A 187 29.25 16.61 12.90
CA LEU A 187 29.64 15.42 13.65
C LEU A 187 29.87 14.23 12.71
N LEU A 188 28.99 14.00 11.74
CA LEU A 188 29.18 12.96 10.71
C LEU A 188 30.47 13.21 9.91
N TRP A 189 30.76 14.45 9.53
CA TRP A 189 32.01 14.78 8.83
C TRP A 189 33.27 14.52 9.65
N LYS A 190 33.25 14.65 10.99
CA LYS A 190 34.37 14.25 11.87
C LYS A 190 34.64 12.75 11.78
N HIS A 191 33.64 11.94 11.47
CA HIS A 191 33.74 10.49 11.35
C HIS A 191 33.81 9.99 9.90
N LYS A 192 34.12 10.86 8.93
CA LYS A 192 34.14 10.54 7.47
C LYS A 192 35.11 9.40 7.07
N ASN A 193 36.01 9.01 7.96
CA ASN A 193 36.92 7.89 7.72
C ASN A 193 36.29 6.51 7.96
N ASP A 194 35.15 6.47 8.69
CA ASP A 194 34.33 5.26 8.86
C ASP A 194 33.53 5.03 7.54
N PRO A 195 33.72 3.89 6.83
CA PRO A 195 33.07 3.60 5.58
C PRO A 195 31.54 3.70 5.69
N TYR A 196 30.98 3.29 6.80
CA TYR A 196 29.53 3.31 7.01
C TYR A 196 29.01 4.72 7.32
N CYS A 197 29.82 5.57 7.96
CA CYS A 197 29.49 6.98 8.08
C CYS A 197 29.48 7.68 6.71
N GLN A 198 30.37 7.28 5.79
CA GLN A 198 30.36 7.76 4.41
C GLN A 198 29.01 7.49 3.72
N THR A 199 28.40 6.31 3.92
CA THR A 199 27.10 6.02 3.30
C THR A 199 25.99 6.96 3.76
N VAL A 200 26.03 7.40 5.03
CA VAL A 200 25.07 8.40 5.55
C VAL A 200 25.32 9.76 4.92
N LEU A 201 26.57 10.18 4.77
CA LEU A 201 26.94 11.43 4.07
C LEU A 201 26.53 11.37 2.59
N MET A 202 26.74 10.23 1.92
CA MET A 202 26.28 10.02 0.54
C MET A 202 24.76 10.19 0.44
N LEU A 203 23.98 9.63 1.38
CA LEU A 203 22.51 9.83 1.42
C LEU A 203 22.13 11.30 1.65
N LEU A 204 22.86 12.02 2.50
CA LEU A 204 22.62 13.43 2.83
C LEU A 204 22.90 14.38 1.66
N TYR A 205 23.92 14.08 0.83
CA TYR A 205 24.34 14.95 -0.26
C TYR A 205 23.85 14.53 -1.66
N ASN A 206 23.11 13.41 -1.76
CA ASN A 206 22.48 13.01 -3.03
C ASN A 206 20.94 12.98 -2.95
N GLY A 207 20.37 12.96 -1.73
CA GLY A 207 18.93 12.98 -1.50
C GLY A 207 18.17 11.77 -2.03
N VAL A 208 18.84 10.64 -2.27
CA VAL A 208 18.22 9.39 -2.75
C VAL A 208 17.53 8.63 -1.62
N ARG A 209 16.67 7.69 -2.00
CA ARG A 209 16.17 6.71 -1.02
C ARG A 209 17.29 5.75 -0.66
N VAL A 210 17.30 5.29 0.59
CA VAL A 210 18.33 4.36 1.05
C VAL A 210 18.41 3.09 0.18
N SER A 211 17.28 2.53 -0.26
CA SER A 211 17.28 1.39 -1.17
C SER A 211 17.92 1.73 -2.53
N GLU A 212 17.73 2.94 -3.04
CA GLU A 212 18.35 3.36 -4.32
C GLU A 212 19.89 3.42 -4.21
N LEU A 213 20.44 3.75 -3.04
CA LEU A 213 21.89 3.71 -2.81
C LEU A 213 22.39 2.28 -2.57
N LEU A 214 21.64 1.45 -1.82
CA LEU A 214 22.04 0.07 -1.53
C LEU A 214 21.97 -0.83 -2.76
N ASP A 215 20.99 -0.58 -3.65
CA ASP A 215 20.77 -1.32 -4.89
C ASP A 215 21.60 -0.76 -6.07
N LEU A 216 22.42 0.29 -5.82
CA LEU A 216 23.27 0.90 -6.84
C LEU A 216 24.41 -0.04 -7.24
N LYS A 217 24.43 -0.45 -8.49
CA LYS A 217 25.52 -1.25 -9.06
C LYS A 217 26.69 -0.36 -9.46
N LYS A 218 27.92 -0.92 -9.35
CA LYS A 218 29.16 -0.24 -9.73
C LYS A 218 29.15 0.25 -11.19
N GLU A 219 28.57 -0.54 -12.09
CA GLU A 219 28.45 -0.22 -13.52
C GLU A 219 27.58 1.02 -13.83
N ASN A 220 26.68 1.39 -12.92
CA ASN A 220 25.78 2.54 -13.09
C ASN A 220 26.34 3.84 -12.49
N VAL A 221 27.61 3.85 -12.05
CA VAL A 221 28.28 5.03 -11.47
C VAL A 221 29.22 5.65 -12.50
N HIS A 222 28.97 6.89 -12.86
CA HIS A 222 29.73 7.65 -13.88
C HIS A 222 30.50 8.78 -13.20
N LEU A 223 31.71 8.46 -12.70
CA LEU A 223 32.50 9.41 -11.90
C LEU A 223 32.97 10.63 -12.71
N SER A 224 33.32 10.44 -13.99
CA SER A 224 33.78 11.53 -14.87
C SER A 224 32.72 12.59 -15.10
N GLU A 225 31.45 12.18 -15.15
CA GLU A 225 30.29 13.06 -15.35
C GLU A 225 29.59 13.38 -14.03
N GLN A 226 30.06 12.87 -12.91
CA GLN A 226 29.58 13.09 -11.54
C GLN A 226 28.08 12.75 -11.37
N TYR A 227 27.65 11.59 -11.86
CA TYR A 227 26.29 11.10 -11.61
C TYR A 227 26.25 9.58 -11.50
N PHE A 228 25.11 9.05 -11.10
CA PHE A 228 24.78 7.64 -11.23
C PHE A 228 23.32 7.46 -11.68
N ASP A 229 23.06 6.31 -12.31
CA ASP A 229 21.76 5.95 -12.80
C ASP A 229 20.96 5.16 -11.74
N VAL A 230 19.74 5.60 -11.45
CA VAL A 230 18.74 4.79 -10.76
C VAL A 230 17.91 4.11 -11.85
N ILE A 231 18.20 2.84 -12.11
CA ILE A 231 17.59 2.04 -13.20
C ILE A 231 16.35 1.26 -12.75
N ASP A 232 16.20 0.97 -11.46
CA ASP A 232 15.03 0.32 -10.89
C ASP A 232 14.44 1.18 -9.75
N SER A 233 13.16 1.42 -9.83
CA SER A 233 12.44 2.16 -8.82
C SER A 233 10.98 1.71 -8.76
N LYS A 234 10.39 1.78 -7.57
CA LYS A 234 8.97 1.46 -7.32
C LYS A 234 7.99 2.18 -8.28
N THR A 235 8.43 3.24 -8.93
CA THR A 235 7.63 4.04 -9.88
C THR A 235 8.49 4.39 -11.09
N GLU A 236 7.91 4.44 -12.30
CA GLU A 236 8.60 4.85 -13.54
C GLU A 236 9.36 6.17 -13.37
N ASN A 237 8.83 7.07 -12.58
CA ASN A 237 9.43 8.36 -12.30
C ASN A 237 10.60 8.30 -11.31
N GLY A 238 10.91 7.14 -10.75
CA GLY A 238 12.10 6.94 -9.93
C GLY A 238 13.34 6.69 -10.77
N ILE A 239 13.19 6.26 -12.01
CA ILE A 239 14.29 6.08 -12.98
C ILE A 239 14.81 7.47 -13.35
N ARG A 240 16.06 7.74 -13.01
CA ARG A 240 16.67 9.07 -13.21
C ARG A 240 18.18 9.06 -13.03
N LYS A 241 18.83 10.08 -13.53
CA LYS A 241 20.21 10.42 -13.20
C LYS A 241 20.26 11.22 -11.90
N VAL A 242 21.11 10.80 -10.99
CA VAL A 242 21.31 11.46 -9.69
C VAL A 242 22.70 12.06 -9.66
N PRO A 243 22.84 13.39 -9.46
CA PRO A 243 24.15 14.01 -9.41
C PRO A 243 24.91 13.62 -8.13
N ILE A 244 26.23 13.53 -8.23
CA ILE A 244 27.14 13.30 -7.12
C ILE A 244 27.76 14.63 -6.72
N ALA A 245 27.51 15.09 -5.50
CA ALA A 245 28.11 16.30 -4.98
C ALA A 245 29.62 16.13 -4.78
N ASP A 246 30.41 17.17 -5.08
CA ASP A 246 31.89 17.20 -4.95
C ASP A 246 32.35 16.74 -3.56
N LYS A 247 31.64 17.16 -2.51
CA LYS A 247 31.93 16.80 -1.11
C LYS A 247 31.96 15.30 -0.86
N VAL A 248 31.15 14.51 -1.55
CA VAL A 248 31.02 13.06 -1.36
C VAL A 248 31.57 12.23 -2.51
N LEU A 249 32.02 12.87 -3.60
CA LEU A 249 32.66 12.21 -4.74
C LEU A 249 33.81 11.28 -4.34
N PRO A 250 34.73 11.67 -3.39
CA PRO A 250 35.80 10.78 -2.93
C PRO A 250 35.31 9.49 -2.28
N PHE A 251 34.11 9.49 -1.69
CA PHE A 251 33.52 8.28 -1.12
C PHE A 251 33.08 7.30 -2.19
N TYR A 252 32.47 7.80 -3.28
CA TYR A 252 32.13 6.97 -4.45
C TYR A 252 33.40 6.37 -5.08
N GLN A 253 34.47 7.16 -5.24
CA GLN A 253 35.76 6.67 -5.73
C GLN A 253 36.30 5.54 -4.85
N ARG A 254 36.29 5.72 -3.52
CA ARG A 254 36.74 4.70 -2.57
C ARG A 254 35.96 3.40 -2.69
N TRP A 255 34.62 3.47 -2.70
CA TRP A 255 33.77 2.31 -2.80
C TRP A 255 33.86 1.58 -4.14
N LEU A 256 34.13 2.31 -5.24
CA LEU A 256 34.38 1.71 -6.56
C LEU A 256 35.74 1.01 -6.63
N HIS A 257 36.78 1.55 -5.98
CA HIS A 257 38.12 0.96 -5.93
C HIS A 257 38.26 -0.16 -4.91
N ASP A 258 37.23 -0.41 -4.12
CA ASP A 258 37.22 -1.58 -3.24
C ASP A 258 37.27 -2.86 -4.07
N CYS A 259 38.25 -3.73 -3.78
CA CYS A 259 38.51 -4.98 -4.52
C CYS A 259 37.46 -6.07 -4.26
N SER A 260 36.28 -5.71 -3.78
CA SER A 260 35.17 -6.62 -3.56
C SER A 260 34.61 -7.13 -4.89
N ASP A 261 34.31 -8.43 -4.99
CA ASP A 261 33.61 -9.06 -6.11
C ASP A 261 32.10 -8.72 -6.16
N CYS A 262 31.62 -7.93 -5.19
CA CYS A 262 30.22 -7.50 -5.18
C CYS A 262 29.91 -6.54 -6.33
N GLU A 263 28.86 -6.82 -7.07
CA GLU A 263 28.40 -5.92 -8.15
C GLU A 263 27.82 -4.59 -7.64
N TYR A 264 27.36 -4.56 -6.37
CA TYR A 264 26.80 -3.37 -5.74
C TYR A 264 27.89 -2.46 -5.20
N LEU A 265 27.66 -1.14 -5.30
CA LEU A 265 28.63 -0.15 -4.82
C LEU A 265 28.83 -0.27 -3.31
N ILE A 266 27.73 -0.31 -2.57
CA ILE A 266 27.73 -0.45 -1.11
C ILE A 266 27.43 -1.91 -0.75
N HIS A 267 28.33 -2.53 -0.01
CA HIS A 267 28.23 -3.94 0.35
C HIS A 267 28.71 -4.19 1.79
N THR A 268 28.43 -5.39 2.32
CA THR A 268 28.93 -5.84 3.62
C THR A 268 30.42 -6.15 3.55
N LEU A 269 31.07 -6.32 4.72
CA LEU A 269 32.46 -6.76 4.79
C LEU A 269 32.72 -8.10 4.10
N ASP A 270 31.69 -8.96 4.03
CA ASP A 270 31.72 -10.25 3.34
C ASP A 270 31.31 -10.15 1.86
N SER A 271 31.38 -8.95 1.27
CA SER A 271 31.03 -8.68 -0.14
C SER A 271 29.61 -9.06 -0.53
N GLN A 272 28.66 -9.01 0.41
CA GLN A 272 27.25 -9.30 0.16
C GLN A 272 26.42 -8.02 -0.05
N HIS A 273 25.38 -8.12 -0.86
CA HIS A 273 24.40 -7.05 -1.03
C HIS A 273 23.69 -6.73 0.29
N PHE A 274 23.60 -5.45 0.63
CA PHE A 274 22.83 -5.00 1.77
C PHE A 274 21.32 -5.02 1.48
N THR A 275 20.57 -5.79 2.26
CA THR A 275 19.13 -5.52 2.36
C THR A 275 18.90 -4.26 3.22
N TYR A 276 17.78 -3.57 3.03
CA TYR A 276 17.41 -2.44 3.91
C TYR A 276 17.43 -2.81 5.40
N TYR A 277 16.93 -4.02 5.73
CA TYR A 277 16.91 -4.49 7.12
C TYR A 277 18.32 -4.62 7.71
N MET A 278 19.24 -5.26 6.97
CA MET A 278 20.64 -5.43 7.39
C MET A 278 21.33 -4.07 7.57
N TYR A 279 21.20 -3.18 6.57
CA TYR A 279 21.80 -1.85 6.65
C TYR A 279 21.25 -1.05 7.84
N TYR A 280 19.93 -1.04 8.03
CA TYR A 280 19.30 -0.29 9.11
C TYR A 280 19.76 -0.78 10.49
N HIS A 281 19.70 -2.09 10.75
CA HIS A 281 19.97 -2.64 12.08
C HIS A 281 21.45 -2.82 12.38
N ASN A 282 22.28 -3.12 11.39
CA ASN A 282 23.71 -3.43 11.61
C ASN A 282 24.62 -2.23 11.35
N VAL A 283 24.14 -1.21 10.63
CA VAL A 283 24.97 -0.06 10.23
C VAL A 283 24.35 1.25 10.73
N PHE A 284 23.18 1.64 10.19
CA PHE A 284 22.63 2.96 10.42
C PHE A 284 22.23 3.20 11.87
N GLN A 285 21.42 2.33 12.45
CA GLN A 285 20.93 2.49 13.83
C GLN A 285 22.07 2.46 14.87
N PRO A 286 23.06 1.53 14.82
CA PRO A 286 24.21 1.57 15.73
C PRO A 286 25.07 2.82 15.57
N LEU A 287 25.27 3.32 14.34
CA LEU A 287 25.99 4.57 14.08
C LEU A 287 25.26 5.77 14.69
N MET A 288 23.97 5.88 14.46
CA MET A 288 23.14 6.97 15.03
C MET A 288 23.15 6.92 16.57
N PHE A 289 23.03 5.74 17.14
CA PHE A 289 23.10 5.54 18.60
C PHE A 289 24.48 5.99 19.17
N ARG A 290 25.58 5.58 18.54
CA ARG A 290 26.95 5.96 18.93
C ARG A 290 27.17 7.47 18.90
N LEU A 291 26.53 8.17 17.95
CA LEU A 291 26.65 9.60 17.75
C LEU A 291 25.60 10.41 18.50
N HIS A 292 24.70 9.77 19.26
CA HIS A 292 23.56 10.39 19.95
C HIS A 292 22.63 11.18 19.00
N ILE A 293 22.40 10.66 17.79
CA ILE A 293 21.53 11.23 16.77
C ILE A 293 20.26 10.37 16.69
N ASP A 294 19.07 11.00 16.76
CA ASP A 294 17.78 10.31 16.64
C ASP A 294 17.13 10.59 15.29
N HIS A 295 17.67 9.97 14.23
CA HIS A 295 17.16 10.07 12.88
C HIS A 295 16.98 8.71 12.20
N THR A 296 16.16 8.68 11.15
CA THR A 296 16.02 7.53 10.27
C THR A 296 16.73 7.81 8.93
N PRO A 297 17.06 6.79 8.11
CA PRO A 297 17.69 7.04 6.80
C PRO A 297 16.89 7.99 5.90
N HIS A 298 15.56 8.02 6.06
CA HIS A 298 14.71 8.93 5.29
C HIS A 298 14.89 10.41 5.66
N CYS A 299 15.37 10.69 6.88
CA CYS A 299 15.72 12.05 7.31
C CYS A 299 16.86 12.64 6.48
N CYS A 300 17.81 11.81 5.99
CA CYS A 300 18.88 12.27 5.10
C CYS A 300 18.30 12.98 3.88
N ARG A 301 17.34 12.35 3.20
CA ARG A 301 16.69 12.90 2.02
C ARG A 301 15.86 14.17 2.34
N HIS A 302 15.20 14.22 3.51
CA HIS A 302 14.52 15.44 3.94
C HIS A 302 15.51 16.58 4.15
N THR A 303 16.67 16.27 4.73
CA THR A 303 17.76 17.25 4.93
C THR A 303 18.29 17.76 3.60
N THR A 304 18.56 16.89 2.63
CA THR A 304 18.98 17.33 1.28
C THR A 304 17.96 18.30 0.67
N ILE A 305 16.66 17.99 0.73
CA ILE A 305 15.60 18.85 0.19
C ILE A 305 15.61 20.21 0.89
N SER A 306 15.75 20.23 2.22
CA SER A 306 15.81 21.48 3.00
C SER A 306 17.03 22.32 2.67
N LEU A 307 18.22 21.69 2.62
CA LEU A 307 19.47 22.38 2.27
C LEU A 307 19.42 22.99 0.86
N LEU A 308 18.92 22.25 -0.14
CA LEU A 308 18.75 22.75 -1.50
C LEU A 308 17.73 23.91 -1.56
N ALA A 309 16.66 23.83 -0.79
CA ALA A 309 15.68 24.91 -0.70
C ALA A 309 16.26 26.17 -0.02
N GLU A 310 17.06 26.00 1.04
CA GLU A 310 17.78 27.08 1.72
C GLU A 310 18.84 27.72 0.82
N ALA A 311 19.47 26.94 -0.06
CA ALA A 311 20.36 27.41 -1.11
C ALA A 311 19.65 28.03 -2.32
N HIS A 312 18.32 28.20 -2.25
CA HIS A 312 17.48 28.78 -3.30
C HIS A 312 17.50 28.03 -4.64
N VAL A 313 17.83 26.72 -4.63
CA VAL A 313 17.68 25.88 -5.80
C VAL A 313 16.19 25.78 -6.17
N ASP A 314 15.85 25.88 -7.45
CA ASP A 314 14.46 25.84 -7.88
C ASP A 314 13.80 24.50 -7.56
N GLN A 315 12.49 24.53 -7.30
CA GLN A 315 11.74 23.34 -6.87
C GLN A 315 11.72 22.22 -7.91
N THR A 316 11.78 22.54 -9.19
CA THR A 316 11.74 21.56 -10.27
C THR A 316 13.05 20.77 -10.30
N THR A 317 14.18 21.48 -10.13
CA THR A 317 15.51 20.87 -10.00
C THR A 317 15.58 19.96 -8.76
N ILE A 318 15.11 20.45 -7.60
CA ILE A 318 15.03 19.62 -6.38
C ILE A 318 14.20 18.36 -6.61
N LYS A 319 12.99 18.49 -7.20
CA LYS A 319 12.11 17.35 -7.51
C LYS A 319 12.78 16.33 -8.44
N LYS A 320 13.56 16.79 -9.42
CA LYS A 320 14.31 15.91 -10.34
C LYS A 320 15.43 15.17 -9.63
N ILE A 321 16.27 15.86 -8.87
CA ILE A 321 17.36 15.24 -8.09
C ILE A 321 16.79 14.15 -7.19
N VAL A 322 15.79 14.49 -6.39
CA VAL A 322 15.24 13.54 -5.41
C VAL A 322 14.23 12.53 -5.99
N GLY A 323 13.70 12.72 -7.21
CA GLY A 323 12.70 11.84 -7.82
C GLY A 323 11.31 11.95 -7.17
N HIS A 324 10.80 13.16 -6.99
CA HIS A 324 9.44 13.47 -6.52
C HIS A 324 8.50 13.83 -7.67
N SER A 325 8.30 12.92 -8.58
CA SER A 325 7.57 13.18 -9.83
C SER A 325 6.05 13.26 -9.70
N GLY A 326 5.46 12.69 -8.67
CA GLY A 326 4.02 12.81 -8.41
C GLY A 326 3.56 14.25 -8.07
N ALA A 327 4.53 15.14 -7.81
CA ALA A 327 4.32 16.56 -7.54
C ALA A 327 4.68 17.47 -8.73
N MET A 328 5.07 16.89 -9.89
CA MET A 328 5.41 17.67 -11.10
C MET A 328 4.20 17.73 -12.03
N SER A 329 3.86 18.94 -12.48
CA SER A 329 2.86 19.18 -13.52
C SER A 329 3.33 18.61 -14.87
N LEU A 330 2.40 18.40 -15.82
CA LEU A 330 2.73 17.96 -17.18
C LEU A 330 3.72 18.92 -17.85
N THR A 331 3.54 20.22 -17.63
CA THR A 331 4.41 21.28 -18.14
C THR A 331 5.84 21.15 -17.60
N GLU A 332 6.01 20.95 -16.28
CA GLU A 332 7.34 20.74 -15.69
C GLU A 332 8.04 19.48 -16.23
N ARG A 333 7.29 18.42 -16.58
CA ARG A 333 7.86 17.19 -17.17
C ARG A 333 8.37 17.39 -18.59
N ILE A 334 7.64 18.13 -19.41
CA ILE A 334 7.92 18.28 -20.84
C ILE A 334 8.94 19.37 -21.13
N TYR A 335 8.86 20.51 -20.42
CA TYR A 335 9.63 21.70 -20.75
C TYR A 335 10.93 21.88 -19.94
N THR A 336 11.22 21.01 -18.96
CA THR A 336 12.47 21.12 -18.20
C THR A 336 13.42 20.00 -18.58
N HIS A 337 14.21 20.21 -19.62
CA HIS A 337 15.40 19.39 -19.91
C HIS A 337 16.56 19.94 -19.09
N LEU A 338 16.73 19.43 -17.84
CA LEU A 338 17.94 19.65 -17.07
C LEU A 338 18.93 18.54 -17.42
N ASP A 339 20.09 18.94 -17.93
CA ASP A 339 21.20 18.04 -18.16
C ASP A 339 21.96 17.72 -16.86
N VAL A 340 22.85 16.75 -16.90
CA VAL A 340 23.62 16.33 -15.72
C VAL A 340 24.47 17.47 -15.15
N PRO A 341 25.18 18.29 -15.94
CA PRO A 341 25.95 19.44 -15.41
C PRO A 341 25.11 20.39 -14.57
N ALA A 342 23.91 20.74 -15.02
CA ALA A 342 23.02 21.61 -14.25
C ALA A 342 22.57 20.97 -12.92
N LEU A 343 22.35 19.65 -12.88
CA LEU A 343 22.04 18.93 -11.66
C LEU A 343 23.25 18.88 -10.70
N VAL A 344 24.46 18.72 -11.25
CA VAL A 344 25.71 18.74 -10.46
C VAL A 344 25.97 20.12 -9.90
N GLU A 345 25.78 21.19 -10.66
CA GLU A 345 25.86 22.57 -10.18
C GLU A 345 24.88 22.82 -9.04
N ALA A 346 23.63 22.35 -9.19
CA ALA A 346 22.60 22.51 -8.18
C ALA A 346 22.93 21.75 -6.87
N ILE A 347 23.40 20.50 -6.95
CA ILE A 347 23.72 19.72 -5.73
C ILE A 347 24.96 20.27 -5.02
N ASN A 348 25.87 20.91 -5.71
CA ASN A 348 27.07 21.52 -5.12
C ASN A 348 26.82 22.83 -4.37
N GLN A 349 25.58 23.36 -4.39
CA GLN A 349 25.18 24.50 -3.56
C GLN A 349 25.10 24.14 -2.05
N ILE A 350 25.10 22.86 -1.69
CA ILE A 350 24.93 22.37 -0.32
C ILE A 350 26.15 21.68 0.28
#